data_32b99dda11058cd80cdd5794544fe838
#
_entry.id   32b99dda11058cd80cdd5794544fe838
#
_cell.length_a   1.000
_cell.length_b   1.000
_cell.length_c   1.000
_cell.angle_alpha   90.00
_cell.angle_beta   90.00
_cell.angle_gamma   90.00
#
_symmetry.space_group_name_H-M   'P 1'
#
loop_
_entity.id
_entity.type
_entity.pdbx_description
1 polymer ?
#
loop_
_entity_poly.entity_id
_entity_poly.type
_entity_poly.pdbx_seq_one_letter_code
_entity_poly.pdbx_strand_id
1 'polypeptide(L)'
;MLIPRPLDVDALIRRVSKGKLVTVLQLRKELARRSKADVACPLCTGIFVRIVAETANEERNMGKKVVTPFWRVISGEGRLNPRFPGGAVAQKRSLAAEGHRFLKTSGKKPPAVADFEAALVRF
;
A
#
# COMPACT_ATOMS: atom_id res chain seq x y z
N MET A 1 21.31 -7.18 -2.80
CA MET A 1 19.90 -6.83 -2.79
C MET A 1 19.31 -7.06 -1.41
N LEU A 2 18.60 -6.07 -0.89
CA LEU A 2 17.97 -6.17 0.43
C LEU A 2 16.70 -7.03 0.34
N ILE A 3 16.54 -7.96 1.29
CA ILE A 3 15.28 -8.65 1.54
C ILE A 3 14.68 -8.01 2.79
N PRO A 4 13.61 -7.19 2.67
CA PRO A 4 13.01 -6.54 3.82
C PRO A 4 12.29 -7.54 4.73
N ARG A 5 12.09 -7.17 5.99
CA ARG A 5 11.26 -7.94 6.91
C ARG A 5 9.82 -7.40 6.88
N PRO A 6 8.81 -8.24 7.16
CA PRO A 6 7.42 -7.75 7.23
C PRO A 6 7.23 -6.60 8.22
N LEU A 7 7.91 -6.61 9.35
CA LEU A 7 7.83 -5.53 10.34
C LEU A 7 8.39 -4.20 9.81
N ASP A 8 9.40 -4.24 8.96
CA ASP A 8 9.96 -3.02 8.34
C ASP A 8 8.95 -2.40 7.37
N VAL A 9 8.29 -3.24 6.59
CA VAL A 9 7.24 -2.79 5.65
C VAL A 9 6.05 -2.22 6.43
N ASP A 10 5.62 -2.92 7.47
CA ASP A 10 4.52 -2.47 8.34
C ASP A 10 4.80 -1.09 8.94
N ALA A 11 6.01 -0.89 9.47
CA ALA A 11 6.40 0.37 10.08
C ALA A 11 6.32 1.56 9.10
N LEU A 12 6.73 1.34 7.84
CA LEU A 12 6.64 2.38 6.82
C LEU A 12 5.20 2.69 6.43
N ILE A 13 4.37 1.67 6.28
CA ILE A 13 2.96 1.86 5.92
C ILE A 13 2.22 2.63 7.02
N ARG A 14 2.53 2.37 8.29
CA ARG A 14 1.93 3.09 9.42
C ARG A 14 2.24 4.59 9.43
N ARG A 15 3.29 5.01 8.73
CA ARG A 15 3.65 6.44 8.60
C ARG A 15 2.80 7.18 7.56
N VAL A 16 2.02 6.46 6.76
CA VAL A 16 1.16 7.07 5.74
C VAL A 16 -0.12 7.57 6.41
N SER A 17 -0.28 8.89 6.48
CA SER A 17 -1.43 9.52 7.14
C SER A 17 -2.71 9.37 6.31
N LYS A 18 -3.85 9.53 6.99
CA LYS A 18 -5.15 9.55 6.31
C LYS A 18 -5.18 10.61 5.21
N GLY A 19 -5.66 10.24 4.04
CA GLY A 19 -5.68 11.11 2.86
C GLY A 19 -4.38 11.09 2.06
N LYS A 20 -3.35 10.40 2.52
CA LYS A 20 -2.09 10.22 1.80
C LYS A 20 -1.99 8.82 1.23
N LEU A 21 -1.11 8.66 0.26
CA LEU A 21 -0.86 7.39 -0.43
C LEU A 21 0.63 7.09 -0.47
N VAL A 22 0.96 5.83 -0.69
CA VAL A 22 2.35 5.40 -0.91
C VAL A 22 2.36 4.36 -2.03
N THR A 23 3.36 4.43 -2.92
CA THR A 23 3.53 3.40 -3.94
C THR A 23 4.46 2.30 -3.42
N VAL A 24 4.34 1.11 -3.99
CA VAL A 24 5.26 0.00 -3.69
C VAL A 24 6.70 0.41 -4.00
N LEU A 25 6.90 1.18 -5.07
CA LEU A 25 8.23 1.68 -5.44
C LEU A 25 8.83 2.58 -4.35
N GLN A 26 8.02 3.48 -3.78
CA GLN A 26 8.47 4.32 -2.67
C GLN A 26 8.88 3.48 -1.46
N LEU A 27 8.10 2.45 -1.13
CA LEU A 27 8.43 1.54 -0.03
C LEU A 27 9.78 0.85 -0.29
N ARG A 28 10.00 0.35 -1.50
CA ARG A 28 11.25 -0.31 -1.89
C ARG A 28 12.45 0.63 -1.75
N LYS A 29 12.32 1.85 -2.27
CA LYS A 29 13.39 2.85 -2.21
C LYS A 29 13.73 3.23 -0.77
N GLU A 30 12.72 3.45 0.06
CA GLU A 30 12.93 3.82 1.45
C GLU A 30 13.55 2.69 2.28
N LEU A 31 13.11 1.45 2.05
CA LEU A 31 13.69 0.28 2.71
C LEU A 31 15.18 0.13 2.36
N ALA A 32 15.52 0.27 1.07
CA ALA A 32 16.90 0.22 0.62
C ALA A 32 17.74 1.33 1.24
N ARG A 33 17.22 2.56 1.27
CA ARG A 33 17.91 3.71 1.85
C ARG A 33 18.22 3.50 3.33
N ARG A 34 17.25 3.03 4.11
CA ARG A 34 17.42 2.82 5.55
C ARG A 34 18.45 1.74 5.87
N SER A 35 18.58 0.75 5.02
CA SER A 35 19.52 -0.36 5.19
C SER A 35 20.82 -0.14 4.44
N LYS A 36 21.02 1.04 3.82
CA LYS A 36 22.18 1.36 2.99
C LYS A 36 22.42 0.34 1.88
N ALA A 37 21.34 -0.25 1.37
CA ALA A 37 21.37 -1.18 0.25
C ALA A 37 21.08 -0.45 -1.05
N ASP A 38 21.58 -0.98 -2.17
CA ASP A 38 21.34 -0.38 -3.49
C ASP A 38 19.89 -0.51 -3.92
N VAL A 39 19.29 -1.65 -3.64
CA VAL A 39 17.93 -1.98 -4.09
C VAL A 39 17.26 -2.93 -3.07
N ALA A 40 15.95 -2.77 -2.84
CA ALA A 40 15.15 -3.74 -2.13
C ALA A 40 14.50 -4.70 -3.14
N CYS A 41 14.40 -5.99 -2.79
CA CYS A 41 13.82 -7.00 -3.67
C CYS A 41 12.36 -6.68 -4.02
N PRO A 42 12.00 -6.45 -5.31
CA PRO A 42 10.63 -6.10 -5.68
C PRO A 42 9.63 -7.20 -5.36
N LEU A 43 10.00 -8.45 -5.61
CA LEU A 43 9.12 -9.58 -5.32
C LEU A 43 8.89 -9.75 -3.82
N CYS A 44 9.96 -9.70 -3.03
CA CYS A 44 9.87 -9.82 -1.58
C CYS A 44 9.07 -8.68 -0.95
N THR A 45 9.29 -7.45 -1.41
CA THR A 45 8.54 -6.29 -0.93
C THR A 45 7.05 -6.46 -1.19
N GLY A 46 6.67 -6.88 -2.41
CA GLY A 46 5.27 -7.13 -2.76
C GLY A 46 4.63 -8.22 -1.90
N ILE A 47 5.34 -9.31 -1.65
CA ILE A 47 4.87 -10.41 -0.79
C ILE A 47 4.64 -9.91 0.65
N PHE A 48 5.58 -9.14 1.19
CA PHE A 48 5.48 -8.65 2.56
C PHE A 48 4.40 -7.58 2.73
N VAL A 49 4.17 -6.73 1.73
CA VAL A 49 3.03 -5.81 1.72
C VAL A 49 1.73 -6.61 1.82
N ARG A 50 1.62 -7.70 1.07
CA ARG A 50 0.44 -8.56 1.11
C ARG A 50 0.27 -9.22 2.48
N ILE A 51 1.34 -9.71 3.09
CA ILE A 51 1.30 -10.31 4.43
C ILE A 51 0.83 -9.28 5.46
N VAL A 52 1.36 -8.07 5.41
CA VAL A 52 0.93 -6.96 6.29
C VAL A 52 -0.55 -6.67 6.09
N ALA A 53 -1.03 -6.64 4.85
CA ALA A 53 -2.43 -6.40 4.54
C ALA A 53 -3.34 -7.49 5.11
N GLU A 54 -2.97 -8.75 4.95
CA GLU A 54 -3.75 -9.88 5.47
C GLU A 54 -3.82 -9.86 7.00
N THR A 55 -2.68 -9.61 7.67
CA THR A 55 -2.62 -9.51 9.13
C THR A 55 -3.48 -8.37 9.64
N ALA A 56 -3.38 -7.19 9.03
CA ALA A 56 -4.18 -6.03 9.41
C ALA A 56 -5.68 -6.29 9.23
N ASN A 57 -6.05 -6.98 8.15
CA ASN A 57 -7.45 -7.32 7.90
C ASN A 57 -7.99 -8.31 8.95
N GLU A 58 -7.19 -9.28 9.35
CA GLU A 58 -7.58 -10.21 10.43
C GLU A 58 -7.79 -9.48 11.75
N GLU A 59 -6.88 -8.57 12.11
CA GLU A 59 -7.02 -7.76 13.33
C GLU A 59 -8.28 -6.91 13.29
N ARG A 60 -8.60 -6.31 12.15
CA ARG A 60 -9.81 -5.52 11.95
C ARG A 60 -11.07 -6.35 12.13
N ASN A 61 -11.07 -7.57 11.58
CA ASN A 61 -12.19 -8.51 11.72
C ASN A 61 -12.37 -9.00 13.17
N MET A 62 -11.32 -8.95 13.97
CA MET A 62 -11.34 -9.27 15.40
C MET A 62 -11.76 -8.08 16.26
N GLY A 63 -12.16 -6.97 15.66
CA GLY A 63 -12.64 -5.79 16.36
C GLY A 63 -11.61 -4.74 16.70
N LYS A 64 -10.35 -4.91 16.27
CA LYS A 64 -9.32 -3.91 16.50
C LYS A 64 -9.60 -2.65 15.69
N LYS A 65 -9.65 -1.50 16.35
CA LYS A 65 -10.01 -0.22 15.71
C LYS A 65 -8.87 0.42 14.95
N VAL A 66 -7.64 0.24 15.42
CA VAL A 66 -6.45 0.80 14.78
C VAL A 66 -5.60 -0.32 14.22
N VAL A 67 -5.48 -0.37 12.90
CA VAL A 67 -4.68 -1.37 12.19
C VAL A 67 -3.79 -0.66 11.17
N THR A 68 -2.78 -1.37 10.67
CA THR A 68 -1.91 -0.86 9.62
C THR A 68 -2.74 -0.48 8.38
N PRO A 69 -2.64 0.76 7.88
CA PRO A 69 -3.47 1.24 6.77
C PRO A 69 -2.99 0.73 5.41
N PHE A 70 -3.05 -0.58 5.20
CA PHE A 70 -2.56 -1.22 3.97
C PHE A 70 -3.27 -0.73 2.70
N TRP A 71 -4.51 -0.28 2.81
CA TRP A 71 -5.29 0.23 1.66
C TRP A 71 -4.68 1.50 1.05
N ARG A 72 -3.77 2.16 1.73
CA ARG A 72 -3.05 3.36 1.23
C ARG A 72 -1.88 3.02 0.33
N VAL A 73 -1.56 1.73 0.17
CA VAL A 73 -0.48 1.25 -0.71
C VAL A 73 -1.06 0.99 -2.10
N ILE A 74 -0.49 1.65 -3.10
CA ILE A 74 -0.90 1.54 -4.51
C ILE A 74 0.30 1.16 -5.37
N SER A 75 0.03 0.79 -6.63
CA SER A 75 1.10 0.53 -7.60
C SER A 75 1.79 1.83 -8.02
N GLY A 76 2.93 1.72 -8.69
CA GLY A 76 3.63 2.89 -9.25
C GLY A 76 2.81 3.69 -10.26
N GLU A 77 1.77 3.07 -10.84
CA GLU A 77 0.84 3.72 -11.77
C GLU A 77 -0.41 4.27 -11.08
N GLY A 78 -0.49 4.19 -9.76
CA GLY A 78 -1.63 4.65 -8.98
C GLY A 78 -2.80 3.67 -8.94
N ARG A 79 -2.60 2.42 -9.35
CA ARG A 79 -3.67 1.42 -9.39
C ARG A 79 -3.83 0.68 -8.07
N LEU A 80 -5.07 0.25 -7.81
CA LEU A 80 -5.40 -0.56 -6.65
C LEU A 80 -4.87 -1.99 -6.81
N ASN A 81 -4.74 -2.72 -5.70
CA ASN A 81 -4.20 -4.08 -5.71
C ASN A 81 -5.34 -5.10 -5.54
N PRO A 82 -5.66 -5.89 -6.58
CA PRO A 82 -6.74 -6.89 -6.49
C PRO A 82 -6.41 -8.07 -5.56
N ARG A 83 -5.16 -8.20 -5.14
CA ARG A 83 -4.71 -9.27 -4.22
C ARG A 83 -4.84 -8.91 -2.74
N PHE A 84 -5.19 -7.67 -2.42
CA PHE A 84 -5.46 -7.30 -1.04
C PHE A 84 -6.76 -7.94 -0.53
N PRO A 85 -6.91 -8.11 0.80
CA PRO A 85 -8.14 -8.66 1.38
C PRO A 85 -9.37 -7.90 0.91
N GLY A 86 -10.35 -8.61 0.38
CA GLY A 86 -11.54 -8.02 -0.21
C GLY A 86 -11.35 -7.49 -1.63
N GLY A 87 -10.13 -7.57 -2.18
CA GLY A 87 -9.81 -7.15 -3.54
C GLY A 87 -9.80 -5.64 -3.74
N ALA A 88 -9.74 -5.22 -5.02
CA ALA A 88 -9.71 -3.79 -5.36
C ALA A 88 -10.97 -3.05 -4.91
N VAL A 89 -12.12 -3.72 -4.84
CA VAL A 89 -13.38 -3.11 -4.41
C VAL A 89 -13.31 -2.67 -2.95
N ALA A 90 -12.77 -3.50 -2.06
CA ALA A 90 -12.62 -3.16 -0.65
C ALA A 90 -11.59 -2.03 -0.45
N GLN A 91 -10.49 -2.07 -1.19
CA GLN A 91 -9.48 -1.01 -1.17
C GLN A 91 -10.08 0.32 -1.64
N LYS A 92 -10.83 0.30 -2.73
CA LYS A 92 -11.51 1.47 -3.27
C LYS A 92 -12.45 2.08 -2.24
N ARG A 93 -13.22 1.25 -1.55
CA ARG A 93 -14.15 1.70 -0.50
C ARG A 93 -13.41 2.43 0.63
N SER A 94 -12.32 1.85 1.10
CA SER A 94 -11.51 2.46 2.17
C SER A 94 -10.89 3.79 1.74
N LEU A 95 -10.36 3.87 0.53
CA LEU A 95 -9.77 5.10 0.00
C LEU A 95 -10.83 6.16 -0.30
N ALA A 96 -12.01 5.78 -0.80
CA ALA A 96 -13.11 6.70 -1.02
C ALA A 96 -13.56 7.37 0.30
N ALA A 97 -13.57 6.61 1.38
CA ALA A 97 -13.88 7.12 2.72
C ALA A 97 -12.84 8.16 3.19
N GLU A 98 -11.63 8.12 2.64
CA GLU A 98 -10.56 9.09 2.93
C GLU A 98 -10.52 10.27 1.95
N GLY A 99 -11.51 10.35 1.04
CA GLY A 99 -11.65 11.48 0.11
C GLY A 99 -11.03 11.29 -1.27
N HIS A 100 -10.53 10.10 -1.59
CA HIS A 100 -9.93 9.83 -2.90
C HIS A 100 -10.99 9.61 -3.99
N ARG A 101 -10.67 10.03 -5.20
CA ARG A 101 -11.48 9.79 -6.40
C ARG A 101 -10.76 8.78 -7.29
N PHE A 102 -11.52 8.16 -8.19
CA PHE A 102 -10.99 7.09 -9.03
C PHE A 102 -11.26 7.38 -10.50
N LEU A 103 -10.29 7.00 -11.34
CA LEU A 103 -10.40 7.09 -12.78
C LEU A 103 -11.10 5.84 -13.33
N LYS A 104 -11.89 6.03 -14.39
CA LYS A 104 -12.47 4.89 -15.10
C LYS A 104 -11.35 4.12 -15.79
N THR A 105 -11.40 2.80 -15.69
CA THR A 105 -10.47 1.92 -16.38
C THR A 105 -11.19 1.09 -17.43
N SER A 106 -10.49 0.82 -18.52
CA SER A 106 -10.97 -0.11 -19.55
C SER A 106 -10.40 -1.50 -19.32
N GLY A 107 -11.18 -2.54 -19.62
CA GLY A 107 -10.74 -3.92 -19.52
C GLY A 107 -10.65 -4.44 -18.09
N LYS A 108 -9.71 -5.37 -17.86
CA LYS A 108 -9.57 -6.07 -16.58
C LYS A 108 -8.62 -5.40 -15.60
N LYS A 109 -8.11 -4.21 -15.92
CA LYS A 109 -7.16 -3.51 -15.05
C LYS A 109 -7.87 -2.97 -13.81
N PRO A 110 -7.22 -3.01 -12.63
CA PRO A 110 -7.76 -2.41 -11.41
C PRO A 110 -7.94 -0.89 -11.59
N PRO A 111 -8.90 -0.27 -10.87
CA PRO A 111 -9.07 1.17 -10.90
C PRO A 111 -7.81 1.90 -10.48
N ALA A 112 -7.60 3.09 -11.02
CA ALA A 112 -6.51 3.98 -10.62
C ALA A 112 -7.07 5.14 -9.79
N VAL A 113 -6.28 5.63 -8.83
CA VAL A 113 -6.64 6.80 -8.02
C VAL A 113 -6.36 8.05 -8.84
N ALA A 114 -7.37 8.95 -8.93
CA ALA A 114 -7.19 10.22 -9.61
C ALA A 114 -6.24 11.12 -8.81
N ASP A 115 -5.32 11.79 -9.52
CA ASP A 115 -4.34 12.70 -8.92
C ASP A 115 -3.54 12.08 -7.77
N PHE A 116 -3.25 10.78 -7.86
CA PHE A 116 -2.55 10.08 -6.79
C PHE A 116 -1.19 10.69 -6.44
N GLU A 117 -0.51 11.27 -7.42
CA GLU A 117 0.82 11.86 -7.22
C GLU A 117 0.79 13.01 -6.21
N ALA A 118 -0.28 13.80 -6.19
CA ALA A 118 -0.45 14.89 -5.24
C ALA A 118 -0.66 14.40 -3.80
N ALA A 119 -1.11 13.17 -3.64
CA ALA A 119 -1.37 12.57 -2.33
C ALA A 119 -0.21 11.70 -1.84
N LEU A 120 0.87 11.51 -2.62
CA LEU A 120 1.98 10.68 -2.22
C LEU A 120 2.71 11.24 -1.00
N VAL A 121 3.00 10.34 -0.06
CA VAL A 121 3.77 10.66 1.14
C VAL A 121 5.24 10.89 0.77
N ARG A 122 5.94 11.70 1.54
CA ARG A 122 7.39 11.89 1.44
C ARG A 122 8.04 11.28 2.67
N PHE A 123 8.99 10.39 2.42
CA PHE A 123 9.80 9.82 3.50
C PHE A 123 11.04 10.65 3.81
#